data_e81ad0ad71ec95aeea78922f69aefec5
#
_entry.id   e81ad0ad71ec95aeea78922f69aefec5
#
_cell.length_a   1.000
_cell.length_b   1.000
_cell.length_c   1.000
_cell.angle_alpha   90.00
_cell.angle_beta   90.00
_cell.angle_gamma   90.00
#
_symmetry.space_group_name_H-M   'P 1'
#
loop_
_entity.id
_entity.type
_entity.pdbx_description
1 polymer ?
#
loop_
_entity_poly.entity_id
_entity_poly.type
_entity_poly.pdbx_seq_one_letter_code
_entity_poly.pdbx_strand_id
1 'polypeptide(L)'
;EEEWGRFQWSVPYTHKISKGDIELEVIFLALDRPEDVKKLLSLELTGVWINEAREIPKSIIDACSMRVGRYPSMRDGGPSWYGVIADTNPPDTDHWWAILAGETVIPDYITKQEAKMLIKPDNWKFFNQPPAMLEMKNKENEVDGYDINNKSENQKKQHTLSRTHTH
;
A
#
# COMPACT_ATOMS: atom_id res chain seq x y z
N GLU A 1 -2.54 -3.15 27.78
CA GLU A 1 -2.76 -1.90 26.98
C GLU A 1 -1.55 -0.97 27.00
N GLU A 2 -0.80 -0.89 28.10
CA GLU A 2 0.37 0.01 28.22
C GLU A 2 1.60 -0.46 27.40
N GLU A 3 1.68 -1.73 27.05
CA GLU A 3 2.85 -2.28 26.33
C GLU A 3 2.98 -1.71 24.90
N TRP A 4 1.85 -1.33 24.27
CA TRP A 4 1.80 -0.82 22.89
C TRP A 4 1.41 0.67 22.81
N GLY A 5 1.47 1.40 23.93
CA GLY A 5 1.21 2.83 23.99
C GLY A 5 -0.24 3.20 24.26
N ARG A 6 -0.59 4.48 23.98
CA ARG A 6 -1.90 5.06 24.29
C ARG A 6 -2.76 5.19 23.05
N PHE A 7 -4.01 4.74 23.15
CA PHE A 7 -5.02 4.92 22.11
C PHE A 7 -6.01 6.02 22.51
N GLN A 8 -6.21 7.01 21.62
CA GLN A 8 -7.23 8.04 21.73
C GLN A 8 -8.49 7.60 20.97
N TRP A 9 -9.59 7.38 21.69
CA TRP A 9 -10.87 6.92 21.16
C TRP A 9 -11.82 8.05 20.69
N SER A 10 -11.32 9.29 20.59
CA SER A 10 -12.05 10.43 20.04
C SER A 10 -11.46 10.84 18.69
N VAL A 11 -12.29 11.43 17.82
CA VAL A 11 -11.88 11.87 16.48
C VAL A 11 -10.92 13.06 16.57
N PRO A 12 -9.79 13.05 15.86
CA PRO A 12 -9.26 11.93 15.09
C PRO A 12 -8.76 10.80 16.00
N TYR A 13 -9.06 9.55 15.64
CA TYR A 13 -8.52 8.40 16.35
C TYR A 13 -7.01 8.36 16.17
N THR A 14 -6.28 8.28 17.29
CA THR A 14 -4.82 8.23 17.23
C THR A 14 -4.27 7.17 18.17
N HIS A 15 -3.15 6.57 17.77
CA HIS A 15 -2.40 5.66 18.60
C HIS A 15 -0.96 6.17 18.73
N LYS A 16 -0.55 6.48 19.95
CA LYS A 16 0.81 6.92 20.27
C LYS A 16 1.58 5.77 20.90
N ILE A 17 2.67 5.38 20.25
CA ILE A 17 3.56 4.31 20.68
C ILE A 17 4.90 4.96 21.05
N SER A 18 5.41 4.64 22.25
CA SER A 18 6.75 5.01 22.69
C SER A 18 7.39 3.76 23.26
N LYS A 19 8.42 3.23 22.58
CA LYS A 19 9.11 2.01 23.00
C LYS A 19 10.59 2.09 22.63
N GLY A 20 11.45 2.17 23.64
CA GLY A 20 12.88 2.37 23.43
C GLY A 20 13.17 3.74 22.79
N ASP A 21 13.79 3.70 21.63
CA ASP A 21 14.10 4.87 20.80
C ASP A 21 13.06 5.15 19.70
N ILE A 22 11.93 4.41 19.71
CA ILE A 22 10.86 4.54 18.73
C ILE A 22 9.74 5.39 19.34
N GLU A 23 9.42 6.50 18.66
CA GLU A 23 8.22 7.30 18.90
C GLU A 23 7.39 7.32 17.61
N LEU A 24 6.16 6.86 17.70
CA LEU A 24 5.24 6.78 16.56
C LEU A 24 3.86 7.30 16.96
N GLU A 25 3.29 8.16 16.12
CA GLU A 25 1.89 8.54 16.19
C GLU A 25 1.17 8.06 14.92
N VAL A 26 0.20 7.18 15.09
CA VAL A 26 -0.65 6.68 14.01
C VAL A 26 -1.99 7.42 14.08
N ILE A 27 -2.36 8.08 13.00
CA ILE A 27 -3.66 8.77 12.85
C ILE A 27 -4.54 7.93 11.94
N PHE A 28 -5.71 7.52 12.42
CA PHE A 28 -6.67 6.73 11.64
C PHE A 28 -7.70 7.66 10.99
N LEU A 29 -7.79 7.61 9.67
CA LEU A 29 -8.71 8.44 8.89
C LEU A 29 -9.56 7.57 7.96
N ALA A 30 -10.85 7.87 7.88
CA ALA A 30 -11.71 7.38 6.82
C ALA A 30 -11.70 8.40 5.67
N LEU A 31 -11.35 7.93 4.46
CA LEU A 31 -11.10 8.75 3.26
C LEU A 31 -11.78 8.11 2.05
N ASP A 32 -13.10 7.95 2.12
CA ASP A 32 -13.89 7.25 1.12
C ASP A 32 -14.47 8.18 0.03
N ARG A 33 -14.33 9.50 0.18
CA ARG A 33 -14.88 10.49 -0.75
C ARG A 33 -13.81 11.45 -1.26
N PRO A 34 -13.93 11.94 -2.51
CA PRO A 34 -12.97 12.89 -3.07
C PRO A 34 -12.76 14.16 -2.23
N GLU A 35 -13.82 14.66 -1.57
CA GLU A 35 -13.75 15.82 -0.69
C GLU A 35 -12.94 15.61 0.58
N ASP A 36 -12.70 14.35 0.98
CA ASP A 36 -11.90 13.99 2.15
C ASP A 36 -10.40 14.33 1.96
N VAL A 37 -9.98 14.62 0.73
CA VAL A 37 -8.65 15.20 0.45
C VAL A 37 -8.35 16.36 1.40
N LYS A 38 -9.35 17.17 1.75
CA LYS A 38 -9.18 18.31 2.66
C LYS A 38 -8.65 17.90 4.04
N LYS A 39 -9.00 16.70 4.52
CA LYS A 39 -8.50 16.17 5.80
C LYS A 39 -6.99 15.93 5.77
N LEU A 40 -6.43 15.63 4.60
CA LEU A 40 -5.01 15.38 4.38
C LEU A 40 -4.19 16.66 4.25
N LEU A 41 -4.79 17.74 3.73
CA LEU A 41 -4.04 18.93 3.33
C LEU A 41 -3.31 19.64 4.49
N SER A 42 -3.80 19.49 5.73
CA SER A 42 -3.20 20.06 6.93
C SER A 42 -2.18 19.13 7.61
N LEU A 43 -2.06 17.88 7.16
CA LEU A 43 -1.19 16.90 7.80
C LEU A 43 0.23 16.97 7.24
N GLU A 44 1.19 16.76 8.10
CA GLU A 44 2.59 16.51 7.78
C GLU A 44 2.94 15.11 8.23
N LEU A 45 3.23 14.23 7.28
CA LEU A 45 3.33 12.79 7.53
C LEU A 45 4.72 12.27 7.16
N THR A 46 5.19 11.29 7.91
CA THR A 46 6.33 10.45 7.52
C THR A 46 5.90 9.48 6.42
N GLY A 47 4.84 8.73 6.67
CA GLY A 47 4.32 7.75 5.74
C GLY A 47 2.81 7.60 5.85
N VAL A 48 2.22 6.88 4.90
CA VAL A 48 0.79 6.54 4.87
C VAL A 48 0.64 5.06 4.54
N TRP A 49 -0.24 4.39 5.26
CA TRP A 49 -0.73 3.07 4.88
C TRP A 49 -2.20 3.17 4.51
N ILE A 50 -2.54 2.68 3.32
CA ILE A 50 -3.89 2.68 2.75
C ILE A 50 -4.35 1.24 2.67
N ASN A 51 -5.32 0.90 3.51
CA ASN A 51 -5.98 -0.40 3.48
C ASN A 51 -7.15 -0.35 2.49
N GLU A 52 -7.36 -1.44 1.73
CA GLU A 52 -8.41 -1.56 0.70
C GLU A 52 -8.36 -0.43 -0.34
N ALA A 53 -7.18 -0.18 -0.91
CA ALA A 53 -6.92 0.97 -1.79
C ALA A 53 -7.83 1.03 -3.03
N ARG A 54 -8.42 -0.09 -3.49
CA ARG A 54 -9.40 -0.08 -4.58
C ARG A 54 -10.68 0.68 -4.24
N GLU A 55 -11.04 0.75 -2.96
CA GLU A 55 -12.23 1.48 -2.50
C GLU A 55 -11.97 3.00 -2.39
N ILE A 56 -10.71 3.42 -2.54
CA ILE A 56 -10.28 4.80 -2.34
C ILE A 56 -10.10 5.48 -3.71
N PRO A 57 -10.67 6.67 -3.92
CA PRO A 57 -10.44 7.44 -5.13
C PRO A 57 -8.94 7.71 -5.36
N LYS A 58 -8.47 7.57 -6.61
CA LYS A 58 -7.06 7.81 -6.95
C LYS A 58 -6.56 9.18 -6.49
N SER A 59 -7.42 10.21 -6.52
CA SER A 59 -7.08 11.56 -6.04
C SER A 59 -6.67 11.61 -4.57
N ILE A 60 -7.23 10.74 -3.73
CA ILE A 60 -6.82 10.57 -2.34
C ILE A 60 -5.41 9.97 -2.25
N ILE A 61 -5.12 8.94 -3.05
CA ILE A 61 -3.79 8.32 -3.11
C ILE A 61 -2.74 9.34 -3.54
N ASP A 62 -3.06 10.13 -4.56
CA ASP A 62 -2.18 11.20 -5.05
C ASP A 62 -1.94 12.27 -3.96
N ALA A 63 -3.00 12.66 -3.23
CA ALA A 63 -2.89 13.59 -2.12
C ALA A 63 -2.02 13.03 -0.98
N CYS A 64 -2.15 11.75 -0.61
CA CYS A 64 -1.29 11.08 0.36
C CYS A 64 0.18 11.15 -0.08
N SER A 65 0.46 10.86 -1.35
CA SER A 65 1.81 10.90 -1.91
C SER A 65 2.45 12.28 -1.82
N MET A 66 1.66 13.35 -1.86
CA MET A 66 2.15 14.73 -1.70
C MET A 66 2.37 15.14 -0.22
N ARG A 67 1.88 14.37 0.74
CA ARG A 67 1.96 14.69 2.18
C ARG A 67 3.01 13.90 2.93
N VAL A 68 3.50 12.80 2.39
CA VAL A 68 4.56 12.00 2.99
C VAL A 68 5.93 12.67 2.87
N GLY A 69 6.84 12.33 3.77
CA GLY A 69 8.19 12.91 3.80
C GLY A 69 8.28 14.32 4.39
N ARG A 70 7.22 14.80 5.03
CA ARG A 70 7.17 16.14 5.63
C ARG A 70 7.43 16.16 7.13
N TYR A 71 7.33 15.01 7.78
CA TYR A 71 7.60 14.84 9.19
C TYR A 71 8.66 13.73 9.43
N PRO A 72 9.63 13.90 10.34
CA PRO A 72 10.02 15.16 10.96
C PRO A 72 10.44 16.24 9.96
N SER A 73 10.43 17.50 10.38
CA SER A 73 10.88 18.58 9.51
C SER A 73 12.37 18.45 9.18
N MET A 74 12.83 19.00 8.07
CA MET A 74 14.25 19.00 7.71
C MET A 74 15.14 19.70 8.75
N ARG A 75 14.59 20.61 9.56
CA ARG A 75 15.29 21.26 10.67
C ARG A 75 15.55 20.30 11.82
N ASP A 76 14.68 19.29 11.97
CA ASP A 76 14.75 18.25 13.00
C ASP A 76 15.42 16.98 12.48
N GLY A 77 16.17 17.05 11.38
CA GLY A 77 16.90 15.95 10.76
C GLY A 77 16.19 15.29 9.59
N GLY A 78 14.91 15.59 9.38
CA GLY A 78 14.10 14.98 8.32
C GLY A 78 13.77 13.49 8.56
N PRO A 79 12.89 12.90 7.76
CA PRO A 79 12.56 11.48 7.85
C PRO A 79 13.67 10.62 7.26
N SER A 80 14.05 9.53 7.94
CA SER A 80 14.96 8.51 7.42
C SER A 80 14.34 7.63 6.34
N TRP A 81 13.01 7.55 6.33
CA TRP A 81 12.19 6.88 5.33
C TRP A 81 10.87 7.64 5.16
N TYR A 82 10.32 7.63 3.96
CA TYR A 82 8.97 8.11 3.70
C TYR A 82 8.35 7.38 2.51
N GLY A 83 7.04 7.29 2.49
CA GLY A 83 6.32 6.65 1.38
C GLY A 83 4.86 6.37 1.66
N VAL A 84 4.21 5.82 0.65
CA VAL A 84 2.84 5.30 0.74
C VAL A 84 2.91 3.80 0.53
N ILE A 85 2.32 3.05 1.43
CA ILE A 85 2.09 1.62 1.30
C ILE A 85 0.59 1.44 1.13
N ALA A 86 0.19 0.66 0.15
CA ALA A 86 -1.22 0.38 -0.10
C ALA A 86 -1.42 -1.11 -0.35
N ASP A 87 -2.49 -1.64 0.19
CA ASP A 87 -2.91 -3.02 -0.06
C ASP A 87 -4.36 -3.06 -0.54
N THR A 88 -4.68 -4.05 -1.33
CA THR A 88 -6.03 -4.27 -1.83
C THR A 88 -6.20 -5.68 -2.35
N ASN A 89 -7.43 -6.16 -2.36
CA ASN A 89 -7.80 -7.31 -3.15
C ASN A 89 -7.77 -6.97 -4.65
N PRO A 90 -7.64 -7.95 -5.56
CA PRO A 90 -7.68 -7.69 -6.99
C PRO A 90 -8.94 -6.90 -7.37
N PRO A 91 -8.80 -5.74 -8.00
CA PRO A 91 -9.94 -4.96 -8.49
C PRO A 91 -10.41 -5.48 -9.84
N ASP A 92 -11.52 -4.92 -10.33
CA ASP A 92 -11.99 -5.16 -11.69
C ASP A 92 -10.98 -4.65 -12.74
N THR A 93 -11.01 -5.23 -13.93
CA THR A 93 -10.02 -4.99 -14.99
C THR A 93 -10.03 -3.56 -15.55
N ASP A 94 -11.11 -2.83 -15.41
CA ASP A 94 -11.24 -1.41 -15.81
C ASP A 94 -10.91 -0.43 -14.67
N HIS A 95 -10.59 -0.93 -13.50
CA HIS A 95 -10.23 -0.11 -12.36
C HIS A 95 -8.84 0.54 -12.54
N TRP A 96 -8.67 1.78 -12.09
CA TRP A 96 -7.42 2.54 -12.19
C TRP A 96 -6.21 1.78 -11.62
N TRP A 97 -6.40 0.98 -10.56
CA TRP A 97 -5.34 0.18 -9.95
C TRP A 97 -4.79 -0.87 -10.91
N ALA A 98 -5.69 -1.66 -11.55
CA ALA A 98 -5.29 -2.70 -12.50
C ALA A 98 -4.56 -2.10 -13.71
N ILE A 99 -5.01 -0.94 -14.19
CA ILE A 99 -4.36 -0.20 -15.29
C ILE A 99 -2.95 0.24 -14.88
N LEU A 100 -2.78 0.86 -13.70
CA LEU A 100 -1.47 1.32 -13.21
C LEU A 100 -0.55 0.16 -12.87
N ALA A 101 -1.07 -0.98 -12.42
CA ALA A 101 -0.30 -2.20 -12.19
C ALA A 101 0.20 -2.84 -13.51
N GLY A 102 -0.36 -2.44 -14.65
CA GLY A 102 -0.05 -3.02 -15.96
C GLY A 102 -0.73 -4.38 -16.20
N GLU A 103 -1.77 -4.69 -15.43
CA GLU A 103 -2.56 -5.92 -15.56
C GLU A 103 -3.56 -5.84 -16.71
N THR A 104 -3.92 -4.62 -17.11
CA THR A 104 -4.85 -4.34 -18.20
C THR A 104 -4.42 -3.10 -18.98
N VAL A 105 -4.96 -2.96 -20.20
CA VAL A 105 -4.75 -1.78 -21.04
C VAL A 105 -5.76 -0.69 -20.72
N ILE A 106 -5.41 0.54 -21.04
CA ILE A 106 -6.34 1.68 -20.90
C ILE A 106 -7.51 1.46 -21.88
N PRO A 107 -8.76 1.45 -21.40
CA PRO A 107 -9.93 1.28 -22.27
C PRO A 107 -10.07 2.41 -23.30
N ASP A 108 -10.54 2.09 -24.50
CA ASP A 108 -10.68 3.03 -25.62
C ASP A 108 -11.69 4.18 -25.35
N TYR A 109 -12.63 3.98 -24.43
CA TYR A 109 -13.61 4.98 -24.05
C TYR A 109 -13.06 6.08 -23.12
N ILE A 110 -11.87 5.88 -22.56
CA ILE A 110 -11.20 6.86 -21.68
C ILE A 110 -10.61 7.99 -22.54
N THR A 111 -10.87 9.23 -22.16
CA THR A 111 -10.34 10.39 -22.86
C THR A 111 -8.80 10.46 -22.76
N LYS A 112 -8.15 11.11 -23.73
CA LYS A 112 -6.69 11.32 -23.71
C LYS A 112 -6.21 12.06 -22.45
N GLN A 113 -7.06 12.88 -21.85
CA GLN A 113 -6.72 13.62 -20.63
C GLN A 113 -6.76 12.71 -19.41
N GLU A 114 -7.79 11.88 -19.30
CA GLU A 114 -7.89 10.88 -18.24
C GLU A 114 -6.80 9.82 -18.37
N ALA A 115 -6.49 9.37 -19.58
CA ALA A 115 -5.42 8.42 -19.85
C ALA A 115 -4.05 8.89 -19.31
N LYS A 116 -3.76 10.20 -19.35
CA LYS A 116 -2.54 10.76 -18.76
C LYS A 116 -2.46 10.59 -17.25
N MET A 117 -3.60 10.55 -16.56
CA MET A 117 -3.66 10.33 -15.12
C MET A 117 -3.49 8.86 -14.75
N LEU A 118 -3.60 7.95 -15.74
CA LEU A 118 -3.44 6.51 -15.60
C LEU A 118 -2.04 6.03 -16.03
N ILE A 119 -1.09 6.94 -16.17
CA ILE A 119 0.33 6.59 -16.37
C ILE A 119 0.93 6.29 -15.01
N LYS A 120 1.52 5.09 -14.87
CA LYS A 120 2.20 4.69 -13.64
C LYS A 120 3.40 5.61 -13.37
N PRO A 121 3.49 6.26 -12.20
CA PRO A 121 4.69 6.99 -11.82
C PRO A 121 5.90 6.04 -11.67
N ASP A 122 7.10 6.49 -12.03
CA ASP A 122 8.32 5.67 -12.00
C ASP A 122 8.67 5.13 -10.61
N ASN A 123 8.30 5.86 -9.57
CA ASN A 123 8.53 5.48 -8.18
C ASN A 123 7.45 4.55 -7.58
N TRP A 124 6.42 4.18 -8.36
CA TRP A 124 5.41 3.23 -7.93
C TRP A 124 5.82 1.81 -8.28
N LYS A 125 5.67 0.90 -7.31
CA LYS A 125 5.92 -0.53 -7.46
C LYS A 125 4.68 -1.29 -7.06
N PHE A 126 4.28 -2.25 -7.90
CA PHE A 126 3.18 -3.16 -7.62
C PHE A 126 3.74 -4.54 -7.31
N PHE A 127 3.17 -5.17 -6.30
CA PHE A 127 3.53 -6.52 -5.87
C PHE A 127 2.26 -7.35 -5.84
N ASN A 128 2.30 -8.50 -6.50
CA ASN A 128 1.22 -9.46 -6.43
C ASN A 128 1.58 -10.53 -5.40
N GLN A 129 0.76 -10.66 -4.36
CA GLN A 129 0.91 -11.72 -3.39
C GLN A 129 0.19 -12.97 -3.92
N PRO A 130 0.90 -14.07 -4.18
CA PRO A 130 0.26 -15.30 -4.59
C PRO A 130 -0.64 -15.83 -3.46
N PRO A 131 -1.72 -16.57 -3.79
CA PRO A 131 -2.60 -17.17 -2.81
C PRO A 131 -1.81 -18.09 -1.86
N ALA A 132 -2.19 -18.12 -0.60
CA ALA A 132 -1.57 -18.97 0.41
C ALA A 132 -1.77 -20.46 0.12
N MET A 133 -2.87 -20.80 -0.54
CA MET A 133 -3.20 -22.16 -0.97
C MET A 133 -3.36 -22.20 -2.49
N LEU A 134 -2.86 -23.26 -3.10
CA LEU A 134 -3.02 -23.56 -4.51
C LEU A 134 -4.15 -24.59 -4.69
N GLU A 135 -4.99 -24.36 -5.67
CA GLU A 135 -5.98 -25.35 -6.10
C GLU A 135 -5.26 -26.57 -6.68
N MET A 136 -5.53 -27.74 -6.14
CA MET A 136 -5.16 -28.99 -6.75
C MET A 136 -6.30 -29.41 -7.69
N LYS A 137 -5.94 -29.69 -8.94
CA LYS A 137 -6.91 -30.10 -9.96
C LYS A 137 -6.73 -31.58 -10.29
N ASN A 138 -7.84 -32.28 -10.42
CA ASN A 138 -7.87 -33.66 -10.89
C ASN A 138 -7.59 -33.74 -12.41
N LYS A 139 -7.58 -34.95 -12.97
CA LYS A 139 -7.33 -35.18 -14.41
C LYS A 139 -8.38 -34.54 -15.32
N GLU A 140 -9.55 -34.23 -14.79
CA GLU A 140 -10.67 -33.60 -15.49
C GLU A 140 -10.66 -32.05 -15.34
N ASN A 141 -9.59 -31.49 -14.73
CA ASN A 141 -9.39 -30.06 -14.46
C ASN A 141 -10.37 -29.48 -13.43
N GLU A 142 -11.03 -30.30 -12.63
CA GLU A 142 -11.87 -29.90 -11.52
C GLU A 142 -11.03 -29.74 -10.24
N VAL A 143 -11.42 -28.81 -9.35
CA VAL A 143 -10.74 -28.61 -8.08
C VAL A 143 -11.00 -29.78 -7.15
N ASP A 144 -9.97 -30.55 -6.81
CA ASP A 144 -9.99 -31.72 -5.95
C ASP A 144 -9.43 -31.46 -4.53
N GLY A 145 -8.87 -30.30 -4.32
CA GLY A 145 -8.31 -29.90 -3.03
C GLY A 145 -7.49 -28.64 -3.10
N TYR A 146 -6.86 -28.32 -1.99
CA TYR A 146 -5.96 -27.18 -1.84
C TYR A 146 -4.67 -27.59 -1.17
N ASP A 147 -3.54 -27.08 -1.65
CA ASP A 147 -2.23 -27.28 -1.04
C ASP A 147 -1.61 -25.93 -0.67
N ILE A 148 -0.70 -25.95 0.32
CA ILE A 148 -0.03 -24.73 0.77
C ILE A 148 0.93 -24.24 -0.32
N ASN A 149 0.83 -22.95 -0.66
CA ASN A 149 1.73 -22.33 -1.61
C ASN A 149 3.10 -22.05 -0.99
N ASN A 150 4.04 -22.97 -1.13
CA ASN A 150 5.41 -22.85 -0.59
C ASN A 150 6.34 -21.94 -1.44
N LYS A 151 5.84 -21.27 -2.48
CA LYS A 151 6.67 -20.36 -3.31
C LYS A 151 7.27 -19.20 -2.51
N SER A 152 6.61 -18.78 -1.42
CA SER A 152 7.13 -17.74 -0.53
C SER A 152 8.43 -18.16 0.19
N GLU A 153 8.63 -19.44 0.49
CA GLU A 153 9.86 -19.95 1.10
C GLU A 153 11.02 -19.99 0.11
N ASN A 154 10.76 -20.32 -1.15
CA ASN A 154 11.77 -20.33 -2.20
C ASN A 154 12.28 -18.93 -2.54
N GLN A 155 11.42 -17.90 -2.50
CA GLN A 155 11.83 -16.51 -2.66
C GLN A 155 12.69 -16.02 -1.49
N LYS A 156 12.38 -16.43 -0.24
CA LYS A 156 13.24 -16.14 0.93
C LYS A 156 14.62 -16.78 0.79
N LYS A 157 14.72 -18.02 0.30
CA LYS A 157 15.99 -18.69 0.06
C LYS A 157 16.82 -18.01 -1.04
N GLN A 158 16.23 -17.53 -2.10
CA GLN A 158 16.94 -16.78 -3.15
C GLN A 158 17.47 -15.43 -2.65
N HIS A 159 16.71 -14.71 -1.82
CA HIS A 159 17.18 -13.46 -1.21
C HIS A 159 18.31 -13.65 -0.19
N THR A 160 18.36 -14.80 0.49
CA THR A 160 19.43 -15.14 1.43
C THR A 160 20.71 -15.50 0.67
N LEU A 161 20.61 -16.19 -0.47
CA LEU A 161 21.76 -16.57 -1.31
C LEU A 161 22.38 -15.37 -2.06
N SER A 162 21.60 -14.33 -2.41
CA SER A 162 22.12 -13.12 -3.05
C SER A 162 22.90 -12.19 -2.09
N ARG A 163 22.72 -12.32 -0.77
CA ARG A 163 23.46 -11.54 0.24
C ARG A 163 24.80 -12.11 0.64
N THR A 164 25.11 -13.36 0.25
CA THR A 164 26.37 -14.05 0.60
C THR A 164 27.45 -13.95 -0.47
N HIS A 165 27.24 -13.18 -1.55
CA HIS A 165 28.21 -13.04 -2.66
C HIS A 165 28.72 -11.63 -2.87
N THR A 166 28.76 -10.79 -1.84
CA THR A 166 29.48 -9.51 -1.87
C THR A 166 30.46 -9.46 -0.70
N HIS A 167 31.61 -10.06 -0.94
CA HIS A 167 32.89 -9.74 -0.30
C HIS A 167 33.93 -9.49 -1.35
#